data_90638a855076562e988c189fe70c8172
#
_entry.id   90638a855076562e988c189fe70c8172
#
_cell.length_a   1.000
_cell.length_b   1.000
_cell.length_c   1.000
_cell.angle_alpha   90.00
_cell.angle_beta   90.00
_cell.angle_gamma   90.00
#
_symmetry.space_group_name_H-M   'P 1'
#
loop_
_entity.id
_entity.type
_entity.pdbx_description
1 polymer ?
#
loop_
_entity_poly.entity_id
_entity_poly.type
_entity_poly.pdbx_seq_one_letter_code
_entity_poly.pdbx_strand_id
1 'polypeptide(L)'
;PSSGFDRNRPAGFEQGEIIMTIQSARRLLLGVGLAAPFIRTASAQTTLEWVAGSVGGGWYTMAAGLSSLIREENPDLQIRVVPGGGLANSTRINNGQSQIGWGIDAFAASAVQGIEPYNAKHDKLRCLGTGYSPTEHHFLRHKGAGPEDMRAILTQRGLKIAAPQRSSTDEMTLQRILRFLGTSPDKIRAEGGRYLNGSYADIAAAYNDGQVDYLYAALARPAAIFTEIAQGRRGGHMVAFPQDVRDHLQKEYAYAQGILPGATYPALMTGDVPVTMMDSVILVHESVPDDVTYKITRTLIRNRGQRLITIHASMGAWNPTASVAYRGVPLAGGAVRAFREAGVNPPA
;
A
#
# COMPACT_ATOMS: atom_id res chain seq x y z
N PRO A 1 -9.02 -12.67 66.58
CA PRO A 1 -8.34 -13.50 67.52
C PRO A 1 -7.31 -14.32 66.75
N SER A 2 -6.15 -13.99 66.97
CA SER A 2 -5.17 -14.56 67.85
C SER A 2 -4.51 -15.80 67.31
N SER A 3 -3.30 -15.61 67.12
CA SER A 3 -2.10 -16.13 67.75
C SER A 3 -1.58 -17.41 67.07
N GLY A 4 -0.31 -17.69 66.92
CA GLY A 4 0.90 -17.24 67.52
C GLY A 4 2.04 -18.13 67.01
N PHE A 5 3.20 -17.55 66.98
CA PHE A 5 4.48 -18.07 67.41
C PHE A 5 4.73 -19.61 67.45
N ASP A 6 5.83 -20.14 66.87
CA ASP A 6 7.08 -20.24 67.62
C ASP A 6 8.29 -20.59 66.74
N ARG A 7 9.44 -20.17 67.20
CA ARG A 7 10.83 -20.36 66.76
C ARG A 7 11.35 -21.74 67.17
N ASN A 8 12.29 -22.30 66.42
CA ASN A 8 13.62 -22.65 67.00
C ASN A 8 14.61 -23.22 65.95
N ARG A 9 15.77 -22.61 65.89
CA ARG A 9 17.07 -23.22 65.52
C ARG A 9 17.61 -23.94 66.76
N PRO A 10 18.71 -24.76 66.72
CA PRO A 10 19.95 -24.59 65.98
C PRO A 10 20.74 -25.86 65.58
N ALA A 11 21.79 -25.61 64.82
CA ALA A 11 23.20 -26.08 64.91
C ALA A 11 23.61 -27.56 64.69
N GLY A 12 24.69 -27.73 63.94
CA GLY A 12 25.61 -28.87 63.99
C GLY A 12 26.58 -28.91 62.80
N PHE A 13 27.77 -28.48 63.08
CA PHE A 13 29.02 -28.63 62.32
C PHE A 13 29.32 -30.10 61.93
N GLU A 14 29.97 -30.33 60.76
CA GLU A 14 31.29 -30.99 60.78
C GLU A 14 31.99 -30.90 59.42
N GLN A 15 33.25 -30.45 59.48
CA GLN A 15 34.26 -30.47 58.46
C GLN A 15 34.81 -31.88 58.33
N GLY A 16 35.03 -32.32 57.12
CA GLY A 16 35.78 -33.53 56.82
C GLY A 16 36.72 -33.35 55.64
N GLU A 17 37.91 -32.85 55.91
CA GLU A 17 39.08 -32.94 54.99
C GLU A 17 39.40 -34.37 54.73
N ILE A 18 39.59 -34.79 53.46
CA ILE A 18 40.44 -35.92 53.11
C ILE A 18 41.32 -35.48 51.94
N ILE A 19 42.60 -35.34 52.30
CA ILE A 19 43.79 -35.26 51.46
C ILE A 19 44.16 -36.65 51.02
N MET A 20 44.80 -36.75 49.87
CA MET A 20 45.62 -37.86 49.27
C MET A 20 44.89 -38.49 48.05
N THR A 21 45.49 -38.62 46.88
CA THR A 21 46.91 -38.97 46.59
C THR A 21 47.09 -38.76 45.08
N ILE A 22 48.17 -38.07 44.69
CA ILE A 22 48.72 -38.07 43.36
C ILE A 22 49.49 -39.39 43.16
N GLN A 23 49.07 -40.23 42.22
CA GLN A 23 50.00 -41.06 41.43
C GLN A 23 49.31 -41.81 40.28
N SER A 24 49.83 -41.56 39.08
CA SER A 24 49.98 -42.56 38.03
C SER A 24 48.75 -43.00 37.22
N ALA A 25 48.51 -42.35 36.07
CA ALA A 25 48.36 -43.09 34.81
C ALA A 25 48.60 -42.19 33.59
N ARG A 26 49.82 -42.18 33.11
CA ARG A 26 50.13 -41.89 31.69
C ARG A 26 49.48 -42.99 30.85
N ARG A 27 48.86 -42.53 29.70
CA ARG A 27 48.38 -43.27 28.55
C ARG A 27 46.87 -43.32 28.47
N LEU A 28 46.30 -42.27 27.76
CA LEU A 28 45.34 -42.40 26.66
C LEU A 28 45.18 -41.05 26.00
N LEU A 29 46.18 -40.63 25.24
CA LEU A 29 46.05 -39.65 24.16
C LEU A 29 45.61 -40.46 22.98
N LEU A 30 44.32 -40.34 22.59
CA LEU A 30 43.80 -40.54 21.21
C LEU A 30 42.28 -40.27 21.25
N GLY A 31 41.85 -39.24 20.55
CA GLY A 31 40.45 -39.11 20.16
C GLY A 31 39.66 -37.93 20.72
N VAL A 32 40.26 -36.72 20.87
CA VAL A 32 39.43 -35.51 20.88
C VAL A 32 39.32 -35.05 19.42
N GLY A 33 38.35 -35.60 18.71
CA GLY A 33 37.88 -35.05 17.45
C GLY A 33 37.46 -33.62 17.73
N LEU A 34 38.11 -32.66 17.07
CA LEU A 34 37.65 -31.27 16.97
C LEU A 34 36.26 -31.26 16.34
N ALA A 35 35.23 -31.42 17.16
CA ALA A 35 33.90 -30.96 16.80
C ALA A 35 33.98 -29.43 16.75
N ALA A 36 34.39 -28.89 15.60
CA ALA A 36 34.21 -27.47 15.31
C ALA A 36 32.73 -27.18 15.52
N PRO A 37 32.36 -26.26 16.42
CA PRO A 37 30.98 -25.85 16.48
C PRO A 37 30.66 -25.26 15.12
N PHE A 38 29.76 -25.89 14.38
CA PHE A 38 29.06 -25.22 13.26
C PHE A 38 28.35 -24.04 13.87
N ILE A 39 29.05 -22.91 13.96
CA ILE A 39 28.38 -21.60 14.18
C ILE A 39 27.54 -21.40 12.95
N ARG A 40 26.27 -21.84 13.00
CA ARG A 40 25.24 -21.32 12.14
C ARG A 40 25.22 -19.83 12.45
N THR A 41 25.86 -19.05 11.60
CA THR A 41 25.61 -17.60 11.57
C THR A 41 24.10 -17.43 11.45
N ALA A 42 23.44 -17.11 12.56
CA ALA A 42 22.05 -16.71 12.52
C ALA A 42 22.02 -15.52 11.55
N SER A 43 21.45 -15.72 10.36
CA SER A 43 21.22 -14.64 9.43
C SER A 43 20.41 -13.60 10.21
N ALA A 44 20.96 -12.41 10.38
CA ALA A 44 20.26 -11.34 11.08
C ALA A 44 18.93 -11.08 10.36
N GLN A 45 17.84 -11.26 11.09
CA GLN A 45 16.49 -11.06 10.56
C GLN A 45 16.33 -9.60 10.19
N THR A 46 16.09 -9.32 8.90
CA THR A 46 15.85 -7.96 8.42
C THR A 46 14.35 -7.63 8.58
N THR A 47 14.07 -6.62 9.39
CA THR A 47 12.69 -6.14 9.60
C THR A 47 12.47 -4.86 8.79
N LEU A 48 11.40 -4.84 8.00
CA LEU A 48 10.97 -3.69 7.23
C LEU A 48 9.55 -3.27 7.67
N GLU A 49 9.24 -2.00 7.54
CA GLU A 49 7.89 -1.49 7.66
C GLU A 49 7.34 -1.14 6.26
N TRP A 50 6.20 -1.75 5.91
CA TRP A 50 5.46 -1.44 4.69
C TRP A 50 4.33 -0.47 5.00
N VAL A 51 4.46 0.78 4.60
CA VAL A 51 3.36 1.74 4.67
C VAL A 51 2.42 1.52 3.49
N ALA A 52 1.16 1.15 3.81
CA ALA A 52 0.17 0.70 2.83
C ALA A 52 -0.85 1.80 2.49
N GLY A 53 -2.13 1.45 2.47
CA GLY A 53 -3.27 2.36 2.37
C GLY A 53 -4.08 2.38 3.66
N SER A 54 -5.26 2.95 3.62
CA SER A 54 -6.20 2.91 4.75
C SER A 54 -6.61 1.46 5.06
N VAL A 55 -6.83 1.18 6.34
CA VAL A 55 -7.38 -0.12 6.78
C VAL A 55 -8.71 -0.34 6.08
N GLY A 56 -8.94 -1.58 5.59
CA GLY A 56 -10.12 -1.92 4.79
C GLY A 56 -9.99 -1.61 3.30
N GLY A 57 -8.94 -0.91 2.87
CA GLY A 57 -8.65 -0.67 1.46
C GLY A 57 -7.83 -1.79 0.81
N GLY A 58 -7.93 -1.94 -0.51
CA GLY A 58 -7.22 -2.97 -1.27
C GLY A 58 -5.70 -2.93 -1.08
N TRP A 59 -5.09 -1.76 -0.99
CA TRP A 59 -3.66 -1.62 -0.76
C TRP A 59 -3.18 -2.21 0.57
N TYR A 60 -4.00 -2.10 1.62
CA TYR A 60 -3.66 -2.73 2.90
C TYR A 60 -3.69 -4.26 2.79
N THR A 61 -4.73 -4.81 2.15
CA THR A 61 -4.88 -6.24 1.88
C THR A 61 -3.75 -6.75 0.99
N MET A 62 -3.43 -6.03 -0.10
CA MET A 62 -2.33 -6.40 -1.00
C MET A 62 -0.98 -6.38 -0.29
N ALA A 63 -0.68 -5.36 0.51
CA ALA A 63 0.58 -5.29 1.27
C ALA A 63 0.70 -6.47 2.25
N ALA A 64 -0.38 -6.84 2.95
CA ALA A 64 -0.39 -7.97 3.86
C ALA A 64 -0.16 -9.30 3.13
N GLY A 65 -0.83 -9.52 2.00
CA GLY A 65 -0.64 -10.71 1.17
C GLY A 65 0.75 -10.82 0.57
N LEU A 66 1.29 -9.70 0.03
CA LEU A 66 2.66 -9.66 -0.48
C LEU A 66 3.69 -9.87 0.61
N SER A 67 3.51 -9.29 1.80
CA SER A 67 4.41 -9.50 2.94
C SER A 67 4.46 -10.97 3.36
N SER A 68 3.34 -11.66 3.32
CA SER A 68 3.26 -13.11 3.60
C SER A 68 3.97 -13.92 2.52
N LEU A 69 3.76 -13.61 1.25
CA LEU A 69 4.42 -14.27 0.12
C LEU A 69 5.95 -14.06 0.14
N ILE A 70 6.39 -12.83 0.42
CA ILE A 70 7.81 -12.50 0.50
C ILE A 70 8.48 -13.29 1.63
N ARG A 71 7.84 -13.38 2.81
CA ARG A 71 8.34 -14.15 3.95
C ARG A 71 8.38 -15.64 3.68
N GLU A 72 7.40 -16.19 2.94
CA GLU A 72 7.38 -17.60 2.53
C GLU A 72 8.64 -17.98 1.73
N GLU A 73 9.05 -17.14 0.78
CA GLU A 73 10.24 -17.38 -0.04
C GLU A 73 11.56 -16.89 0.60
N ASN A 74 11.49 -15.94 1.54
CA ASN A 74 12.64 -15.32 2.21
C ASN A 74 12.39 -15.24 3.72
N PRO A 75 12.59 -16.34 4.48
CA PRO A 75 12.28 -16.38 5.91
C PRO A 75 13.10 -15.42 6.78
N ASP A 76 14.21 -14.90 6.25
CA ASP A 76 15.05 -13.89 6.87
C ASP A 76 14.48 -12.46 6.75
N LEU A 77 13.44 -12.26 5.92
CA LEU A 77 12.75 -10.99 5.79
C LEU A 77 11.44 -10.98 6.60
N GLN A 78 11.31 -9.99 7.48
CA GLN A 78 10.06 -9.71 8.18
C GLN A 78 9.50 -8.35 7.73
N ILE A 79 8.24 -8.32 7.33
CA ILE A 79 7.60 -7.09 6.86
C ILE A 79 6.35 -6.83 7.72
N ARG A 80 6.35 -5.71 8.41
CA ARG A 80 5.20 -5.21 9.18
C ARG A 80 4.42 -4.22 8.33
N VAL A 81 3.14 -4.47 8.12
CA VAL A 81 2.26 -3.57 7.36
C VAL A 81 1.63 -2.56 8.32
N VAL A 82 1.67 -1.29 7.93
CA VAL A 82 1.06 -0.18 8.69
C VAL A 82 0.15 0.65 7.77
N PRO A 83 -0.88 1.31 8.33
CA PRO A 83 -1.74 2.20 7.57
C PRO A 83 -0.98 3.39 6.99
N GLY A 84 -1.45 3.86 5.83
CA GLY A 84 -0.88 5.01 5.13
C GLY A 84 -1.85 5.63 4.13
N GLY A 85 -1.30 6.43 3.23
CA GLY A 85 -2.06 7.10 2.16
C GLY A 85 -1.12 7.55 1.04
N GLY A 86 -1.62 7.51 -0.19
CA GLY A 86 -0.79 7.65 -1.39
C GLY A 86 0.16 8.85 -1.42
N LEU A 87 -0.24 10.00 -0.91
CA LEU A 87 0.63 11.20 -0.84
C LEU A 87 1.62 11.12 0.32
N ALA A 88 1.15 10.77 1.51
CA ALA A 88 1.96 10.75 2.71
C ALA A 88 3.05 9.68 2.68
N ASN A 89 2.81 8.56 1.99
CA ASN A 89 3.73 7.43 1.95
C ASN A 89 5.08 7.81 1.33
N SER A 90 5.09 8.56 0.22
CA SER A 90 6.32 9.04 -0.41
C SER A 90 7.19 9.82 0.57
N THR A 91 6.58 10.72 1.34
CA THR A 91 7.29 11.52 2.36
C THR A 91 7.78 10.65 3.53
N ARG A 92 6.95 9.72 4.02
CA ARG A 92 7.35 8.80 5.10
C ARG A 92 8.54 7.93 4.69
N ILE A 93 8.52 7.40 3.46
CA ILE A 93 9.61 6.58 2.94
C ILE A 93 10.86 7.44 2.74
N ASN A 94 10.74 8.61 2.09
CA ASN A 94 11.89 9.50 1.90
C ASN A 94 12.58 9.90 3.21
N ASN A 95 11.81 10.05 4.29
CA ASN A 95 12.34 10.40 5.61
C ASN A 95 12.83 9.18 6.42
N GLY A 96 12.80 7.96 5.85
CA GLY A 96 13.22 6.73 6.53
C GLY A 96 12.27 6.25 7.63
N GLN A 97 11.08 6.85 7.77
CA GLN A 97 10.07 6.45 8.75
C GLN A 97 9.44 5.08 8.42
N SER A 98 9.38 4.75 7.14
CA SER A 98 9.04 3.42 6.64
C SER A 98 10.03 3.06 5.54
N GLN A 99 10.40 1.79 5.42
CA GLN A 99 11.43 1.34 4.48
C GLN A 99 10.86 1.01 3.11
N ILE A 100 9.59 0.61 3.04
CA ILE A 100 8.89 0.21 1.82
C ILE A 100 7.45 0.69 1.89
N GLY A 101 6.77 0.85 0.75
CA GLY A 101 5.34 1.18 0.74
C GLY A 101 4.75 1.38 -0.65
N TRP A 102 3.44 1.57 -0.65
CA TRP A 102 2.71 1.94 -1.85
C TRP A 102 2.83 3.44 -2.15
N GLY A 103 3.04 3.76 -3.40
CA GLY A 103 2.89 5.08 -3.98
C GLY A 103 1.98 5.04 -5.21
N ILE A 104 1.59 6.20 -5.68
CA ILE A 104 0.97 6.41 -6.99
C ILE A 104 2.03 6.98 -7.92
N ASP A 105 2.15 6.44 -9.11
CA ASP A 105 3.20 6.74 -10.08
C ASP A 105 3.37 8.24 -10.37
N ALA A 106 2.30 8.94 -10.76
CA ALA A 106 2.32 10.37 -11.02
C ALA A 106 2.73 11.22 -9.80
N PHE A 107 2.27 10.82 -8.61
CA PHE A 107 2.63 11.53 -7.37
C PHE A 107 4.04 11.17 -6.87
N ALA A 108 4.49 9.94 -7.07
CA ALA A 108 5.87 9.55 -6.75
C ALA A 108 6.87 10.30 -7.65
N ALA A 109 6.56 10.48 -8.94
CA ALA A 109 7.34 11.32 -9.85
C ALA A 109 7.37 12.79 -9.39
N SER A 110 6.22 13.32 -8.99
CA SER A 110 6.11 14.68 -8.43
C SER A 110 6.94 14.84 -7.15
N ALA A 111 6.97 13.81 -6.29
CA ALA A 111 7.77 13.81 -5.06
C ALA A 111 9.28 13.88 -5.37
N VAL A 112 9.77 13.07 -6.31
CA VAL A 112 11.18 13.09 -6.71
C VAL A 112 11.58 14.45 -7.31
N GLN A 113 10.68 15.07 -8.06
CA GLN A 113 10.91 16.39 -8.67
C GLN A 113 10.75 17.54 -7.66
N GLY A 114 10.05 17.33 -6.55
CA GLY A 114 9.74 18.35 -5.55
C GLY A 114 8.69 19.35 -6.01
N ILE A 115 7.75 18.90 -6.86
CA ILE A 115 6.65 19.70 -7.38
C ILE A 115 5.32 19.33 -6.73
N GLU A 116 4.30 20.19 -6.88
CA GLU A 116 2.97 19.99 -6.25
C GLU A 116 2.44 18.53 -6.36
N PRO A 117 2.03 17.92 -5.27
CA PRO A 117 1.69 18.49 -3.95
C PRO A 117 2.88 18.58 -2.96
N TYR A 118 4.07 18.28 -3.38
CA TYR A 118 5.28 18.34 -2.56
C TYR A 118 5.99 19.68 -2.77
N ASN A 119 6.64 20.16 -1.71
CA ASN A 119 7.37 21.43 -1.72
C ASN A 119 8.90 21.24 -1.61
N ALA A 120 9.35 19.98 -1.62
CA ALA A 120 10.75 19.61 -1.58
C ALA A 120 10.98 18.28 -2.32
N LYS A 121 12.17 18.09 -2.87
CA LYS A 121 12.56 16.85 -3.54
C LYS A 121 12.67 15.70 -2.56
N HIS A 122 12.16 14.55 -2.99
CA HIS A 122 12.26 13.28 -2.27
C HIS A 122 13.33 12.42 -2.98
N ASP A 123 14.60 12.78 -2.82
CA ASP A 123 15.75 12.21 -3.52
C ASP A 123 16.16 10.81 -3.03
N LYS A 124 15.69 10.41 -1.86
CA LYS A 124 15.95 9.09 -1.26
C LYS A 124 14.97 8.01 -1.70
N LEU A 125 14.02 8.34 -2.56
CA LEU A 125 13.09 7.37 -3.11
C LEU A 125 13.74 6.52 -4.19
N ARG A 126 13.48 5.22 -4.12
CA ARG A 126 13.72 4.23 -5.19
C ARG A 126 12.44 3.44 -5.38
N CYS A 127 12.32 2.69 -6.48
CA CYS A 127 11.15 1.86 -6.70
C CYS A 127 11.51 0.42 -7.09
N LEU A 128 10.54 -0.47 -6.93
CA LEU A 128 10.60 -1.86 -7.36
C LEU A 128 9.78 -2.10 -8.64
N GLY A 129 9.46 -1.03 -9.36
CA GLY A 129 8.59 -1.02 -10.53
C GLY A 129 7.17 -0.54 -10.23
N THR A 130 6.33 -0.49 -11.25
CA THR A 130 4.94 0.00 -11.22
C THR A 130 3.98 -1.01 -11.86
N GLY A 131 2.68 -0.70 -11.92
CA GLY A 131 1.70 -1.53 -12.61
C GLY A 131 1.14 -2.67 -11.74
N TYR A 132 1.40 -2.66 -10.43
CA TYR A 132 0.95 -3.75 -9.56
C TYR A 132 -0.54 -3.76 -9.32
N SER A 133 -1.18 -2.60 -9.37
CA SER A 133 -2.61 -2.46 -9.15
C SER A 133 -3.10 -1.14 -9.73
N PRO A 134 -3.58 -1.15 -10.97
CA PRO A 134 -4.22 0.02 -11.55
C PRO A 134 -5.34 0.53 -10.64
N THR A 135 -5.40 1.83 -10.48
CA THR A 135 -6.39 2.53 -9.67
C THR A 135 -7.28 3.33 -10.59
N GLU A 136 -8.53 2.90 -10.70
CA GLU A 136 -9.55 3.60 -11.46
C GLU A 136 -10.29 4.59 -10.57
N HIS A 137 -10.58 5.78 -11.09
CA HIS A 137 -11.39 6.76 -10.42
C HIS A 137 -12.87 6.49 -10.66
N HIS A 138 -13.61 6.26 -9.59
CA HIS A 138 -15.04 5.98 -9.60
C HIS A 138 -15.80 7.21 -9.14
N PHE A 139 -16.83 7.56 -9.88
CA PHE A 139 -17.77 8.61 -9.49
C PHE A 139 -19.19 8.02 -9.52
N LEU A 140 -19.79 7.88 -8.36
CA LEU A 140 -21.11 7.27 -8.19
C LEU A 140 -22.16 8.33 -7.92
N ARG A 141 -23.29 8.23 -8.60
CA ARG A 141 -24.49 9.04 -8.43
C ARG A 141 -25.62 8.20 -7.88
N HIS A 142 -26.35 8.69 -6.88
CA HIS A 142 -27.63 8.09 -6.47
C HIS A 142 -28.67 8.13 -7.58
N LYS A 143 -29.48 7.07 -7.73
CA LYS A 143 -30.47 6.95 -8.83
C LYS A 143 -31.45 8.12 -8.92
N GLY A 144 -31.88 8.69 -7.79
CA GLY A 144 -32.79 9.81 -7.71
C GLY A 144 -32.14 11.19 -7.65
N ALA A 145 -30.80 11.27 -7.70
CA ALA A 145 -30.11 12.55 -7.64
C ALA A 145 -30.17 13.28 -8.99
N GLY A 146 -29.97 14.59 -8.96
CA GLY A 146 -30.02 15.55 -10.05
C GLY A 146 -29.30 15.18 -11.35
N PRO A 147 -28.43 16.04 -11.92
CA PRO A 147 -27.81 15.81 -13.22
C PRO A 147 -27.08 14.47 -13.34
N GLU A 148 -26.91 13.97 -14.57
CA GLU A 148 -26.21 12.73 -14.88
C GLU A 148 -24.78 12.99 -15.39
N ASP A 149 -24.52 14.16 -15.92
CA ASP A 149 -23.21 14.59 -16.42
C ASP A 149 -22.33 15.09 -15.26
N MET A 150 -21.07 14.64 -15.22
CA MET A 150 -20.12 14.98 -14.14
C MET A 150 -19.93 16.48 -13.98
N ARG A 151 -19.85 17.26 -15.07
CA ARG A 151 -19.66 18.71 -15.02
C ARG A 151 -20.86 19.37 -14.37
N ALA A 152 -22.07 19.04 -14.84
CA ALA A 152 -23.30 19.55 -14.29
C ALA A 152 -23.47 19.19 -12.81
N ILE A 153 -23.10 17.97 -12.43
CA ILE A 153 -23.11 17.49 -11.03
C ILE A 153 -22.17 18.36 -10.19
N LEU A 154 -20.89 18.46 -10.58
CA LEU A 154 -19.85 19.08 -9.76
C LEU A 154 -19.96 20.62 -9.68
N THR A 155 -20.75 21.25 -10.58
CA THR A 155 -20.98 22.69 -10.56
C THR A 155 -22.39 23.10 -10.08
N GLN A 156 -23.25 22.15 -9.71
CA GLN A 156 -24.59 22.46 -9.20
C GLN A 156 -24.52 23.06 -7.79
N ARG A 157 -25.48 23.93 -7.49
CA ARG A 157 -25.70 24.46 -6.13
C ARG A 157 -26.23 23.34 -5.21
N GLY A 158 -25.83 23.37 -3.96
CA GLY A 158 -26.31 22.38 -2.97
C GLY A 158 -25.76 20.98 -3.16
N LEU A 159 -24.67 20.79 -3.92
CA LEU A 159 -24.00 19.51 -4.13
C LEU A 159 -23.68 18.80 -2.81
N LYS A 160 -24.14 17.55 -2.65
CA LYS A 160 -23.81 16.70 -1.50
C LYS A 160 -22.94 15.52 -1.95
N ILE A 161 -21.64 15.64 -1.75
CA ILE A 161 -20.63 14.67 -2.19
C ILE A 161 -19.77 14.18 -1.04
N ALA A 162 -19.43 12.90 -1.05
CA ALA A 162 -18.39 12.32 -0.19
C ALA A 162 -17.16 11.94 -1.02
N ALA A 163 -16.00 12.18 -0.45
CA ALA A 163 -14.68 11.88 -1.00
C ALA A 163 -13.79 11.27 0.08
N PRO A 164 -12.73 10.54 -0.29
CA PRO A 164 -11.79 10.00 0.69
C PRO A 164 -11.12 11.06 1.56
N GLN A 165 -10.30 10.59 2.49
CA GLN A 165 -9.61 11.42 3.47
C GLN A 165 -8.84 12.56 2.78
N ARG A 166 -8.79 13.72 3.43
CA ARG A 166 -7.95 14.83 3.00
C ARG A 166 -6.50 14.38 2.86
N SER A 167 -5.82 14.92 1.85
CA SER A 167 -4.44 14.55 1.52
C SER A 167 -4.28 13.11 1.05
N SER A 168 -5.35 12.45 0.62
CA SER A 168 -5.26 11.24 -0.19
C SER A 168 -5.08 11.60 -1.67
N THR A 169 -4.55 10.69 -2.47
CA THR A 169 -4.42 10.85 -3.92
C THR A 169 -5.77 11.04 -4.60
N ASP A 170 -6.78 10.35 -4.10
CA ASP A 170 -8.16 10.43 -4.58
C ASP A 170 -8.73 11.83 -4.39
N GLU A 171 -8.66 12.33 -3.17
CA GLU A 171 -9.19 13.65 -2.82
C GLU A 171 -8.44 14.76 -3.57
N MET A 172 -7.12 14.64 -3.71
CA MET A 172 -6.32 15.55 -4.52
C MET A 172 -6.77 15.54 -5.99
N THR A 173 -7.07 14.37 -6.55
CA THR A 173 -7.57 14.27 -7.94
C THR A 173 -8.94 14.94 -8.08
N LEU A 174 -9.85 14.70 -7.13
CA LEU A 174 -11.15 15.39 -7.14
C LEU A 174 -10.98 16.91 -7.05
N GLN A 175 -10.07 17.42 -6.21
CA GLN A 175 -9.79 18.86 -6.15
C GLN A 175 -9.23 19.41 -7.47
N ARG A 176 -8.38 18.66 -8.19
CA ARG A 176 -7.90 19.03 -9.53
C ARG A 176 -9.04 19.14 -10.52
N ILE A 177 -9.99 18.18 -10.50
CA ILE A 177 -11.20 18.22 -11.32
C ILE A 177 -12.06 19.44 -10.96
N LEU A 178 -12.33 19.66 -9.67
CA LEU A 178 -13.12 20.80 -9.21
C LEU A 178 -12.50 22.13 -9.63
N ARG A 179 -11.18 22.27 -9.50
CA ARG A 179 -10.44 23.47 -9.94
C ARG A 179 -10.57 23.69 -11.45
N PHE A 180 -10.42 22.66 -12.24
CA PHE A 180 -10.62 22.72 -13.71
C PHE A 180 -12.04 23.16 -14.07
N LEU A 181 -13.03 22.73 -13.29
CA LEU A 181 -14.44 23.11 -13.48
C LEU A 181 -14.83 24.47 -12.86
N GLY A 182 -13.86 25.22 -12.28
CA GLY A 182 -14.11 26.54 -11.69
C GLY A 182 -14.85 26.50 -10.35
N THR A 183 -14.76 25.39 -9.62
CA THR A 183 -15.36 25.19 -8.29
C THR A 183 -14.34 24.68 -7.27
N SER A 184 -14.78 24.50 -6.03
CA SER A 184 -13.91 24.01 -4.95
C SER A 184 -14.75 23.44 -3.81
N PRO A 185 -14.16 22.67 -2.88
CA PRO A 185 -14.85 22.22 -1.66
C PRO A 185 -15.48 23.37 -0.86
N ASP A 186 -14.80 24.52 -0.79
CA ASP A 186 -15.31 25.68 -0.04
C ASP A 186 -16.46 26.36 -0.75
N LYS A 187 -16.40 26.47 -2.08
CA LYS A 187 -17.52 26.98 -2.87
C LYS A 187 -18.74 26.07 -2.77
N ILE A 188 -18.56 24.75 -2.82
CA ILE A 188 -19.65 23.80 -2.62
C ILE A 188 -20.34 24.03 -1.27
N ARG A 189 -19.56 24.22 -0.18
CA ARG A 189 -20.12 24.51 1.16
C ARG A 189 -20.81 25.87 1.20
N ALA A 190 -20.21 26.91 0.63
CA ALA A 190 -20.79 28.27 0.57
C ALA A 190 -22.10 28.31 -0.19
N GLU A 191 -22.31 27.42 -1.16
CA GLU A 191 -23.54 27.32 -1.96
C GLU A 191 -24.59 26.37 -1.35
N GLY A 192 -24.43 26.01 -0.04
CA GLY A 192 -25.37 25.19 0.71
C GLY A 192 -25.20 23.68 0.48
N GLY A 193 -24.11 23.28 -0.16
CA GLY A 193 -23.77 21.88 -0.38
C GLY A 193 -23.03 21.26 0.79
N ARG A 194 -22.69 19.97 0.63
CA ARG A 194 -21.92 19.18 1.59
C ARG A 194 -20.73 18.53 0.89
N TYR A 195 -19.53 18.75 1.39
CA TYR A 195 -18.33 18.06 0.98
C TYR A 195 -17.76 17.31 2.18
N LEU A 196 -17.99 15.98 2.22
CA LEU A 196 -17.55 15.10 3.31
C LEU A 196 -16.24 14.44 2.93
N ASN A 197 -15.32 14.34 3.90
CA ASN A 197 -14.13 13.52 3.78
C ASN A 197 -14.13 12.45 4.87
N GLY A 198 -13.74 11.22 4.53
CA GLY A 198 -13.68 10.12 5.48
C GLY A 198 -12.89 8.92 4.95
N SER A 199 -12.80 7.87 5.75
CA SER A 199 -12.33 6.58 5.27
C SER A 199 -13.28 6.03 4.18
N TYR A 200 -12.86 5.03 3.44
CA TYR A 200 -13.76 4.40 2.46
C TYR A 200 -15.03 3.85 3.10
N ALA A 201 -14.93 3.31 4.31
CA ALA A 201 -16.10 2.85 5.06
C ALA A 201 -17.03 4.01 5.45
N ASP A 202 -16.48 5.13 5.93
CA ASP A 202 -17.27 6.31 6.33
C ASP A 202 -18.02 6.93 5.15
N ILE A 203 -17.35 7.09 4.00
CA ILE A 203 -17.99 7.68 2.80
C ILE A 203 -19.04 6.74 2.21
N ALA A 204 -18.82 5.41 2.26
CA ALA A 204 -19.82 4.44 1.85
C ALA A 204 -21.05 4.45 2.79
N ALA A 205 -20.83 4.52 4.11
CA ALA A 205 -21.90 4.68 5.08
C ALA A 205 -22.69 5.98 4.85
N ALA A 206 -21.99 7.12 4.70
CA ALA A 206 -22.64 8.40 4.42
C ALA A 206 -23.49 8.38 3.14
N TYR A 207 -23.04 7.67 2.12
CA TYR A 207 -23.81 7.46 0.90
C TYR A 207 -25.04 6.58 1.15
N ASN A 208 -24.87 5.42 1.78
CA ASN A 208 -25.95 4.48 2.06
C ASN A 208 -27.05 5.09 2.96
N ASP A 209 -26.64 5.92 3.94
CA ASP A 209 -27.54 6.62 4.87
C ASP A 209 -28.23 7.85 4.25
N GLY A 210 -27.92 8.20 2.99
CA GLY A 210 -28.52 9.35 2.31
C GLY A 210 -27.98 10.70 2.76
N GLN A 211 -26.86 10.75 3.45
CA GLN A 211 -26.24 12.00 3.87
C GLN A 211 -25.62 12.75 2.69
N VAL A 212 -25.24 12.01 1.64
CA VAL A 212 -24.72 12.52 0.37
C VAL A 212 -25.38 11.79 -0.80
N ASP A 213 -25.42 12.44 -1.96
CA ASP A 213 -26.02 11.91 -3.18
C ASP A 213 -24.97 11.41 -4.19
N TYR A 214 -23.71 11.80 -3.96
CA TYR A 214 -22.59 11.48 -4.81
C TYR A 214 -21.42 10.97 -3.98
N LEU A 215 -20.71 9.96 -4.51
CA LEU A 215 -19.52 9.38 -3.89
C LEU A 215 -18.39 9.32 -4.91
N TYR A 216 -17.23 9.79 -4.52
CA TYR A 216 -16.01 9.71 -5.31
C TYR A 216 -14.96 8.91 -4.59
N ALA A 217 -14.28 7.98 -5.29
CA ALA A 217 -13.12 7.25 -4.76
C ALA A 217 -12.26 6.72 -5.91
N ALA A 218 -10.96 6.56 -5.67
CA ALA A 218 -10.04 5.92 -6.60
C ALA A 218 -9.55 4.61 -6.00
N LEU A 219 -9.94 3.50 -6.59
CA LEU A 219 -9.70 2.16 -6.07
C LEU A 219 -9.41 1.18 -7.20
N ALA A 220 -8.60 0.17 -6.90
CA ALA A 220 -8.45 -0.97 -7.80
C ALA A 220 -9.76 -1.76 -7.87
N ARG A 221 -10.15 -2.17 -9.06
CA ARG A 221 -11.35 -2.97 -9.27
C ARG A 221 -11.10 -4.47 -9.04
N PRO A 222 -12.10 -5.23 -8.52
CA PRO A 222 -13.36 -4.74 -7.98
C PRO A 222 -13.14 -4.14 -6.58
N ALA A 223 -13.71 -2.97 -6.32
CA ALA A 223 -13.61 -2.31 -5.02
C ALA A 223 -14.78 -2.71 -4.11
N ALA A 224 -14.48 -3.13 -2.89
CA ALA A 224 -15.46 -3.65 -1.95
C ALA A 224 -16.64 -2.69 -1.72
N ILE A 225 -16.34 -1.40 -1.51
CA ILE A 225 -17.39 -0.39 -1.23
C ILE A 225 -18.42 -0.28 -2.37
N PHE A 226 -17.99 -0.38 -3.63
CA PHE A 226 -18.93 -0.31 -4.76
C PHE A 226 -19.67 -1.63 -4.96
N THR A 227 -19.05 -2.77 -4.63
CA THR A 227 -19.72 -4.06 -4.62
C THR A 227 -20.81 -4.10 -3.53
N GLU A 228 -20.54 -3.59 -2.35
CA GLU A 228 -21.51 -3.49 -1.26
C GLU A 228 -22.67 -2.55 -1.61
N ILE A 229 -22.37 -1.37 -2.18
CA ILE A 229 -23.42 -0.43 -2.65
C ILE A 229 -24.27 -1.04 -3.75
N ALA A 230 -23.66 -1.81 -4.69
CA ALA A 230 -24.37 -2.49 -5.74
C ALA A 230 -25.41 -3.50 -5.21
N GLN A 231 -25.12 -4.14 -4.08
CA GLN A 231 -26.01 -5.08 -3.37
C GLN A 231 -26.96 -4.37 -2.40
N GLY A 232 -26.70 -3.11 -2.10
CA GLY A 232 -27.48 -2.31 -1.17
C GLY A 232 -28.80 -1.80 -1.75
N ARG A 233 -29.70 -1.35 -0.86
CA ARG A 233 -31.03 -0.85 -1.25
C ARG A 233 -30.97 0.46 -2.04
N ARG A 234 -29.99 1.31 -1.75
CA ARG A 234 -29.89 2.64 -2.36
C ARG A 234 -29.45 2.57 -3.82
N GLY A 235 -28.49 1.68 -4.13
CA GLY A 235 -27.95 1.52 -5.48
C GLY A 235 -27.34 2.82 -6.01
N GLY A 236 -27.20 2.92 -7.32
CA GLY A 236 -26.65 4.12 -7.98
C GLY A 236 -26.30 3.86 -9.43
N HIS A 237 -25.66 4.87 -10.05
CA HIS A 237 -25.10 4.77 -11.40
C HIS A 237 -23.68 5.35 -11.40
N MET A 238 -22.75 4.64 -12.03
CA MET A 238 -21.41 5.17 -12.30
C MET A 238 -21.50 6.29 -13.36
N VAL A 239 -20.82 7.38 -13.09
CA VAL A 239 -20.78 8.56 -13.95
C VAL A 239 -19.50 8.56 -14.75
N ALA A 240 -19.60 8.73 -16.05
CA ALA A 240 -18.45 8.84 -16.96
C ALA A 240 -17.69 10.15 -16.71
N PHE A 241 -16.38 10.08 -16.83
CA PHE A 241 -15.52 11.26 -16.82
C PHE A 241 -15.54 11.89 -18.22
N PRO A 242 -15.93 13.17 -18.36
CA PRO A 242 -15.93 13.85 -19.64
C PRO A 242 -14.55 13.83 -20.29
N GLN A 243 -14.50 13.82 -21.63
CA GLN A 243 -13.24 13.71 -22.37
C GLN A 243 -12.29 14.86 -22.02
N ASP A 244 -12.77 16.09 -21.96
CA ASP A 244 -11.96 17.26 -21.63
C ASP A 244 -11.40 17.25 -20.21
N VAL A 245 -12.13 16.67 -19.24
CA VAL A 245 -11.62 16.43 -17.88
C VAL A 245 -10.47 15.41 -17.91
N ARG A 246 -10.64 14.32 -18.64
CA ARG A 246 -9.60 13.28 -18.79
C ARG A 246 -8.37 13.82 -19.51
N ASP A 247 -8.57 14.60 -20.58
CA ASP A 247 -7.48 15.23 -21.35
C ASP A 247 -6.72 16.25 -20.50
N HIS A 248 -7.42 17.04 -19.69
CA HIS A 248 -6.80 17.98 -18.76
C HIS A 248 -5.93 17.24 -17.72
N LEU A 249 -6.48 16.21 -17.08
CA LEU A 249 -5.75 15.42 -16.10
C LEU A 249 -4.52 14.72 -16.70
N GLN A 250 -4.65 14.19 -17.91
CA GLN A 250 -3.54 13.56 -18.63
C GLN A 250 -2.45 14.58 -18.97
N LYS A 251 -2.82 15.71 -19.55
CA LYS A 251 -1.87 16.72 -20.01
C LYS A 251 -1.14 17.42 -18.86
N GLU A 252 -1.87 17.84 -17.85
CA GLU A 252 -1.31 18.67 -16.76
C GLU A 252 -0.70 17.84 -15.62
N TYR A 253 -1.15 16.59 -15.44
CA TYR A 253 -0.78 15.78 -14.27
C TYR A 253 -0.38 14.34 -14.58
N ALA A 254 -0.25 13.98 -15.86
CA ALA A 254 0.17 12.67 -16.35
C ALA A 254 -0.72 11.48 -15.90
N TYR A 255 -2.02 11.71 -15.67
CA TYR A 255 -2.95 10.61 -15.45
C TYR A 255 -3.14 9.79 -16.73
N ALA A 256 -3.34 8.49 -16.57
CA ALA A 256 -3.78 7.66 -17.68
C ALA A 256 -5.29 7.78 -17.90
N GLN A 257 -5.72 7.57 -19.14
CA GLN A 257 -7.14 7.40 -19.46
C GLN A 257 -7.47 5.91 -19.49
N GLY A 258 -8.66 5.55 -19.01
CA GLY A 258 -9.08 4.17 -18.91
C GLY A 258 -10.58 3.97 -19.10
N ILE A 259 -10.96 2.73 -19.09
CA ILE A 259 -12.35 2.26 -19.17
C ILE A 259 -12.61 1.36 -17.96
N LEU A 260 -13.65 1.67 -17.21
CA LEU A 260 -14.21 0.77 -16.22
C LEU A 260 -15.21 -0.15 -16.92
N PRO A 261 -14.91 -1.47 -17.08
CA PRO A 261 -15.77 -2.36 -17.82
C PRO A 261 -17.13 -2.54 -17.16
N GLY A 262 -18.21 -2.51 -17.93
CA GLY A 262 -19.59 -2.66 -17.45
C GLY A 262 -19.85 -3.91 -16.61
N ALA A 263 -19.12 -4.98 -16.89
CA ALA A 263 -19.18 -6.24 -16.13
C ALA A 263 -18.60 -6.12 -14.71
N THR A 264 -17.88 -5.04 -14.38
CA THR A 264 -17.27 -4.87 -13.05
C THR A 264 -18.33 -4.68 -11.95
N TYR A 265 -19.35 -3.86 -12.22
CA TYR A 265 -20.45 -3.58 -11.29
C TYR A 265 -21.78 -3.55 -12.03
N PRO A 266 -22.35 -4.71 -12.44
CA PRO A 266 -23.51 -4.77 -13.33
C PRO A 266 -24.77 -4.05 -12.80
N ALA A 267 -24.91 -3.96 -11.47
CA ALA A 267 -26.03 -3.23 -10.84
C ALA A 267 -25.87 -1.71 -10.82
N LEU A 268 -24.65 -1.21 -11.07
CA LEU A 268 -24.33 0.24 -11.07
C LEU A 268 -23.98 0.77 -12.46
N MET A 269 -23.90 -0.08 -13.48
CA MET A 269 -23.43 0.25 -14.82
C MET A 269 -24.26 -0.46 -15.87
N THR A 270 -24.62 0.23 -16.95
CA THR A 270 -25.31 -0.36 -18.11
C THR A 270 -24.36 -0.67 -19.27
N GLY A 271 -23.08 -0.33 -19.14
CA GLY A 271 -22.04 -0.50 -20.14
C GLY A 271 -20.72 0.01 -19.61
N ASP A 272 -19.74 0.09 -20.47
CA ASP A 272 -18.40 0.60 -20.16
C ASP A 272 -18.44 2.09 -19.81
N VAL A 273 -17.67 2.48 -18.76
CA VAL A 273 -17.62 3.85 -18.29
C VAL A 273 -16.20 4.41 -18.46
N PRO A 274 -16.01 5.47 -19.28
CA PRO A 274 -14.72 6.16 -19.38
C PRO A 274 -14.34 6.83 -18.06
N VAL A 275 -13.09 6.59 -17.61
CA VAL A 275 -12.54 7.08 -16.34
C VAL A 275 -11.11 7.58 -16.52
N THR A 276 -10.61 8.28 -15.51
CA THR A 276 -9.17 8.51 -15.35
C THR A 276 -8.56 7.43 -14.47
N MET A 277 -7.26 7.17 -14.65
CA MET A 277 -6.53 6.13 -13.95
C MET A 277 -5.17 6.63 -13.46
N MET A 278 -4.69 5.99 -12.42
CA MET A 278 -3.32 6.05 -11.94
C MET A 278 -2.83 4.61 -11.70
N ASP A 279 -1.53 4.43 -11.60
CA ASP A 279 -0.99 3.12 -11.29
C ASP A 279 -0.22 3.12 -9.97
N SER A 280 -0.18 1.97 -9.34
CA SER A 280 0.56 1.79 -8.10
C SER A 280 2.03 1.54 -8.38
N VAL A 281 2.89 2.10 -7.56
CA VAL A 281 4.33 1.86 -7.53
C VAL A 281 4.72 1.35 -6.15
N ILE A 282 5.61 0.36 -6.07
CA ILE A 282 6.22 -0.01 -4.80
C ILE A 282 7.47 0.86 -4.62
N LEU A 283 7.42 1.75 -3.64
CA LEU A 283 8.51 2.63 -3.25
C LEU A 283 9.34 2.00 -2.15
N VAL A 284 10.65 2.25 -2.16
CA VAL A 284 11.58 1.88 -1.10
C VAL A 284 12.51 3.04 -0.78
N HIS A 285 12.96 3.15 0.47
CA HIS A 285 14.01 4.09 0.86
C HIS A 285 15.36 3.60 0.31
N GLU A 286 16.23 4.51 -0.13
CA GLU A 286 17.54 4.18 -0.72
C GLU A 286 18.46 3.38 0.21
N SER A 287 18.26 3.45 1.52
CA SER A 287 19.05 2.68 2.50
C SER A 287 18.68 1.20 2.57
N VAL A 288 17.60 0.77 1.91
CA VAL A 288 17.24 -0.65 1.86
C VAL A 288 18.28 -1.39 1.01
N PRO A 289 18.96 -2.41 1.56
CA PRO A 289 20.04 -3.09 0.86
C PRO A 289 19.58 -3.70 -0.48
N ASP A 290 20.46 -3.68 -1.48
CA ASP A 290 20.18 -4.25 -2.80
C ASP A 290 19.82 -5.72 -2.77
N ASP A 291 20.37 -6.51 -1.83
CA ASP A 291 19.98 -7.91 -1.68
C ASP A 291 18.53 -8.06 -1.21
N VAL A 292 18.06 -7.16 -0.35
CA VAL A 292 16.66 -7.13 0.13
C VAL A 292 15.72 -6.74 -1.00
N THR A 293 16.03 -5.66 -1.73
CA THR A 293 15.20 -5.21 -2.86
C THR A 293 15.20 -6.23 -3.99
N TYR A 294 16.31 -6.95 -4.20
CA TYR A 294 16.39 -8.09 -5.13
C TYR A 294 15.46 -9.22 -4.72
N LYS A 295 15.53 -9.68 -3.46
CA LYS A 295 14.68 -10.77 -2.93
C LYS A 295 13.19 -10.43 -3.12
N ILE A 296 12.79 -9.23 -2.74
CA ILE A 296 11.40 -8.77 -2.89
C ILE A 296 10.99 -8.79 -4.36
N THR A 297 11.74 -8.14 -5.23
CA THR A 297 11.39 -8.01 -6.66
C THR A 297 11.37 -9.37 -7.36
N ARG A 298 12.34 -10.22 -7.07
CA ARG A 298 12.40 -11.60 -7.60
C ARG A 298 11.17 -12.41 -7.19
N THR A 299 10.76 -12.32 -5.92
CA THR A 299 9.55 -12.99 -5.42
C THR A 299 8.32 -12.54 -6.21
N LEU A 300 8.15 -11.24 -6.44
CA LEU A 300 7.02 -10.71 -7.22
C LEU A 300 7.04 -11.24 -8.66
N ILE A 301 8.20 -11.22 -9.33
CA ILE A 301 8.37 -11.69 -10.71
C ILE A 301 8.03 -13.18 -10.84
N ARG A 302 8.53 -14.02 -9.92
CA ARG A 302 8.32 -15.47 -9.94
C ARG A 302 6.86 -15.86 -9.70
N ASN A 303 6.15 -15.08 -8.92
CA ASN A 303 4.77 -15.35 -8.53
C ASN A 303 3.74 -14.56 -9.34
N ARG A 304 4.15 -13.91 -10.44
CA ARG A 304 3.22 -13.21 -11.34
C ARG A 304 2.12 -14.14 -11.85
N GLY A 305 0.97 -13.59 -12.13
CA GLY A 305 -0.20 -14.36 -12.55
C GLY A 305 -0.96 -14.92 -11.35
N GLN A 306 -1.22 -16.22 -11.32
CA GLN A 306 -2.16 -16.84 -10.38
C GLN A 306 -1.90 -16.56 -8.90
N ARG A 307 -0.64 -16.54 -8.44
CA ARG A 307 -0.31 -16.27 -7.03
C ARG A 307 -0.63 -14.82 -6.65
N LEU A 308 -0.36 -13.86 -7.54
CA LEU A 308 -0.71 -12.45 -7.28
C LEU A 308 -2.24 -12.23 -7.36
N ILE A 309 -2.94 -12.92 -8.27
CA ILE A 309 -4.42 -12.88 -8.36
C ILE A 309 -5.06 -13.35 -7.05
N THR A 310 -4.54 -14.39 -6.40
CA THR A 310 -5.08 -14.85 -5.13
C THR A 310 -4.92 -13.85 -3.99
N ILE A 311 -3.95 -12.96 -4.07
CA ILE A 311 -3.78 -11.84 -3.12
C ILE A 311 -4.81 -10.75 -3.43
N HIS A 312 -4.88 -10.33 -4.68
CA HIS A 312 -5.88 -9.37 -5.15
C HIS A 312 -6.05 -9.46 -6.67
N ALA A 313 -7.31 -9.48 -7.13
CA ALA A 313 -7.62 -9.68 -8.55
C ALA A 313 -6.94 -8.63 -9.47
N SER A 314 -6.82 -7.37 -9.02
CA SER A 314 -6.19 -6.30 -9.80
C SER A 314 -4.71 -6.53 -10.11
N MET A 315 -4.02 -7.39 -9.35
CA MET A 315 -2.60 -7.70 -9.57
C MET A 315 -2.39 -8.72 -10.69
N GLY A 316 -3.46 -9.33 -11.20
CA GLY A 316 -3.37 -10.40 -12.21
C GLY A 316 -2.80 -9.96 -13.55
N ALA A 317 -2.97 -8.69 -13.90
CA ALA A 317 -2.46 -8.10 -15.14
C ALA A 317 -1.04 -7.55 -15.03
N TRP A 318 -0.39 -7.65 -13.86
CA TRP A 318 0.94 -7.11 -13.68
C TRP A 318 1.96 -7.70 -14.66
N ASN A 319 2.67 -6.83 -15.36
CA ASN A 319 3.63 -7.17 -16.39
C ASN A 319 5.00 -6.56 -16.08
N PRO A 320 6.04 -7.38 -15.82
CA PRO A 320 7.38 -6.91 -15.51
C PRO A 320 7.98 -5.98 -16.59
N THR A 321 7.71 -6.24 -17.87
CA THR A 321 8.24 -5.40 -18.97
C THR A 321 7.61 -4.01 -18.96
N ALA A 322 6.29 -3.91 -18.76
CA ALA A 322 5.61 -2.63 -18.59
C ALA A 322 6.04 -1.93 -17.30
N SER A 323 6.26 -2.71 -16.23
CA SER A 323 6.65 -2.21 -14.91
C SER A 323 7.96 -1.42 -14.92
N VAL A 324 8.96 -1.85 -15.69
CA VAL A 324 10.26 -1.18 -15.77
C VAL A 324 10.27 0.01 -16.75
N ALA A 325 9.22 0.22 -17.53
CA ALA A 325 9.11 1.37 -18.41
C ALA A 325 8.88 2.70 -17.67
N TYR A 326 8.43 2.63 -16.43
CA TYR A 326 8.21 3.80 -15.58
C TYR A 326 9.55 4.50 -15.24
N ARG A 327 9.56 5.85 -15.39
CA ARG A 327 10.76 6.70 -15.23
C ARG A 327 10.64 7.73 -14.12
N GLY A 328 9.47 7.81 -13.48
CA GLY A 328 9.20 8.85 -12.47
C GLY A 328 10.03 8.72 -11.19
N VAL A 329 10.45 7.48 -10.85
CA VAL A 329 11.32 7.18 -9.71
C VAL A 329 12.40 6.19 -10.14
N PRO A 330 13.67 6.39 -9.77
CA PRO A 330 14.74 5.45 -10.09
C PRO A 330 14.47 4.05 -9.49
N LEU A 331 14.78 3.00 -10.26
CA LEU A 331 14.74 1.63 -9.74
C LEU A 331 15.82 1.43 -8.67
N ALA A 332 15.51 0.63 -7.64
CA ALA A 332 16.52 0.13 -6.71
C ALA A 332 17.49 -0.83 -7.42
N GLY A 333 18.77 -0.84 -7.03
CA GLY A 333 19.79 -1.67 -7.70
C GLY A 333 19.46 -3.16 -7.68
N GLY A 334 18.94 -3.67 -6.57
CA GLY A 334 18.47 -5.06 -6.48
C GLY A 334 17.27 -5.36 -7.38
N ALA A 335 16.36 -4.40 -7.57
CA ALA A 335 15.26 -4.55 -8.51
C ALA A 335 15.76 -4.63 -9.96
N VAL A 336 16.71 -3.76 -10.35
CA VAL A 336 17.35 -3.81 -11.68
C VAL A 336 17.95 -5.19 -11.94
N ARG A 337 18.66 -5.76 -10.95
CA ARG A 337 19.24 -7.10 -11.05
C ARG A 337 18.16 -8.17 -11.25
N ALA A 338 17.10 -8.15 -10.45
CA ALA A 338 16.01 -9.13 -10.53
C ALA A 338 15.28 -9.10 -11.88
N PHE A 339 15.01 -7.90 -12.41
CA PHE A 339 14.38 -7.74 -13.72
C PHE A 339 15.30 -8.27 -14.85
N ARG A 340 16.60 -7.96 -14.83
CA ARG A 340 17.56 -8.44 -15.82
C ARG A 340 17.66 -9.96 -15.81
N GLU A 341 17.72 -10.60 -14.66
CA GLU A 341 17.73 -12.06 -14.52
C GLU A 341 16.44 -12.71 -15.08
N ALA A 342 15.33 -11.99 -15.02
CA ALA A 342 14.06 -12.42 -15.62
C ALA A 342 13.94 -12.13 -17.13
N GLY A 343 15.01 -11.66 -17.79
CA GLY A 343 15.03 -11.31 -19.20
C GLY A 343 14.35 -9.97 -19.52
N VAL A 344 14.08 -9.15 -18.50
CA VAL A 344 13.49 -7.82 -18.64
C VAL A 344 14.60 -6.79 -18.47
N ASN A 345 14.89 -6.00 -19.51
CA ASN A 345 15.94 -4.99 -19.46
C ASN A 345 15.34 -3.63 -19.08
N PRO A 346 15.57 -3.16 -17.83
CA PRO A 346 15.25 -1.79 -17.48
C PRO A 346 15.98 -0.85 -18.45
N PRO A 347 15.31 0.16 -18.98
CA PRO A 347 15.96 1.14 -19.82
C PRO A 347 17.06 1.88 -19.03
N ALA A 348 18.14 2.28 -19.71
CA ALA A 348 19.28 3.00 -19.13
C ALA A 348 18.87 4.37 -18.53
#